data_f7e45c0f98178b7fe6310b102fdbbf47
#
_entry.id   f7e45c0f98178b7fe6310b102fdbbf47
#
_cell.length_a   1.000
_cell.length_b   1.000
_cell.length_c   1.000
_cell.angle_alpha   90.00
_cell.angle_beta   90.00
_cell.angle_gamma   90.00
#
_symmetry.space_group_name_H-M   'P 1'
#
loop_
_entity.id
_entity.type
_entity.pdbx_description
1 polymer ?
#
loop_
_entity_poly.entity_id
_entity_poly.type
_entity_poly.pdbx_seq_one_letter_code
_entity_poly.pdbx_strand_id
1 'polypeptide(L)'
;MPNPFWLLAALLATGTASANEPVKLYMPDAPPLTLHHYQGGHGMVGDVVLTALAKIGKLTDIVAEPWSRSQMRVAKGKDLLIIPLSRTPEREQMYTWIASVMELERAFFSLDEPVTSFAQARQRYQRIGVGMGTAQVGILQRAGFSDEQIVQLQLGENPAHLLILGRIDAWFTGVPEALYIWENSPYREQNLRRSPTLASTGLYLACSKDCDAQLVEQLRKAISELEQDGVSLLLRQAYLPLQPDP
;
A
#
# COMPACT_ATOMS: atom_id res chain seq x y z
N MET A 1 27.22 -44.05 -63.20
CA MET A 1 27.34 -42.63 -62.80
C MET A 1 26.28 -42.38 -61.75
N PRO A 2 26.61 -42.23 -60.50
CA PRO A 2 25.63 -41.99 -59.44
C PRO A 2 25.49 -40.49 -59.18
N ASN A 3 24.25 -39.99 -59.08
CA ASN A 3 23.91 -38.64 -58.67
C ASN A 3 24.01 -38.47 -57.14
N PRO A 4 24.62 -37.44 -56.62
CA PRO A 4 24.60 -37.13 -55.18
C PRO A 4 23.33 -36.28 -54.84
N PHE A 5 22.43 -36.85 -54.06
CA PHE A 5 21.34 -36.13 -53.38
C PHE A 5 21.90 -35.27 -52.26
N TRP A 6 21.78 -33.94 -52.41
CA TRP A 6 22.06 -32.99 -51.35
C TRP A 6 20.81 -32.89 -50.44
N LEU A 7 20.88 -33.47 -49.26
CA LEU A 7 19.90 -33.28 -48.23
C LEU A 7 20.19 -31.92 -47.54
N LEU A 8 19.37 -30.90 -47.84
CA LEU A 8 19.32 -29.66 -47.08
C LEU A 8 18.56 -29.94 -45.77
N ALA A 9 19.27 -30.08 -44.65
CA ALA A 9 18.69 -30.08 -43.30
C ALA A 9 18.36 -28.64 -42.89
N ALA A 10 17.08 -28.26 -42.99
CA ALA A 10 16.59 -27.00 -42.43
C ALA A 10 16.55 -27.11 -40.89
N LEU A 11 17.50 -26.46 -40.18
CA LEU A 11 17.44 -26.25 -38.75
C LEU A 11 16.26 -25.28 -38.48
N LEU A 12 15.15 -25.81 -38.03
CA LEU A 12 14.08 -25.03 -37.40
C LEU A 12 14.57 -24.61 -36.01
N ALA A 13 15.07 -23.37 -35.92
CA ALA A 13 15.31 -22.71 -34.61
C ALA A 13 13.94 -22.47 -33.97
N THR A 14 13.50 -23.40 -33.12
CA THR A 14 12.35 -23.16 -32.23
C THR A 14 12.79 -22.14 -31.19
N GLY A 15 12.55 -20.86 -31.49
CA GLY A 15 12.60 -19.81 -30.50
C GLY A 15 11.56 -20.12 -29.41
N THR A 16 12.01 -20.56 -28.24
CA THR A 16 11.15 -20.63 -27.06
C THR A 16 10.75 -19.20 -26.74
N ALA A 17 9.50 -18.82 -27.12
CA ALA A 17 8.87 -17.65 -26.57
C ALA A 17 8.82 -17.88 -25.05
N SER A 18 9.68 -17.20 -24.30
CA SER A 18 9.58 -17.16 -22.85
C SER A 18 8.21 -16.59 -22.55
N ALA A 19 7.28 -17.44 -22.15
CA ALA A 19 5.98 -16.97 -21.67
C ALA A 19 6.29 -15.98 -20.55
N ASN A 20 5.80 -14.75 -20.73
CA ASN A 20 6.02 -13.67 -19.77
C ASN A 20 5.21 -14.04 -18.51
N GLU A 21 5.85 -14.73 -17.55
CA GLU A 21 5.19 -15.11 -16.30
C GLU A 21 4.66 -13.85 -15.60
N PRO A 22 3.41 -13.87 -15.11
CA PRO A 22 2.87 -12.73 -14.38
C PRO A 22 3.72 -12.39 -13.16
N VAL A 23 3.97 -11.10 -12.97
CA VAL A 23 4.64 -10.60 -11.77
C VAL A 23 3.65 -10.65 -10.60
N LYS A 24 4.04 -11.26 -9.49
CA LYS A 24 3.20 -11.31 -8.28
C LYS A 24 3.27 -10.00 -7.51
N LEU A 25 2.12 -9.36 -7.34
CA LEU A 25 1.94 -8.14 -6.57
C LEU A 25 1.14 -8.43 -5.31
N TYR A 26 1.80 -8.39 -4.16
CA TYR A 26 1.16 -8.53 -2.85
C TYR A 26 0.53 -7.20 -2.45
N MET A 27 -0.79 -7.21 -2.32
CA MET A 27 -1.58 -6.02 -2.08
C MET A 27 -2.72 -6.37 -1.11
N PRO A 28 -2.83 -5.71 0.06
CA PRO A 28 -3.97 -5.94 0.97
C PRO A 28 -5.20 -5.21 0.46
N ASP A 29 -6.37 -5.59 0.98
CA ASP A 29 -7.56 -4.74 0.85
C ASP A 29 -7.55 -3.71 1.97
N ALA A 30 -7.11 -2.49 1.64
CA ALA A 30 -6.92 -1.37 2.55
C ALA A 30 -7.40 -0.06 1.91
N PRO A 31 -8.74 0.12 1.80
CA PRO A 31 -9.32 1.28 1.13
C PRO A 31 -8.96 2.60 1.85
N PRO A 32 -8.77 3.68 1.08
CA PRO A 32 -8.77 3.80 -0.36
C PRO A 32 -7.40 3.57 -1.00
N LEU A 33 -6.38 3.15 -0.23
CA LEU A 33 -5.01 2.99 -0.71
C LEU A 33 -4.89 1.84 -1.72
N THR A 34 -5.48 0.70 -1.37
CA THR A 34 -5.54 -0.49 -2.22
C THR A 34 -6.90 -1.18 -2.09
N LEU A 35 -7.43 -1.67 -3.22
CA LEU A 35 -8.74 -2.31 -3.32
C LEU A 35 -8.62 -3.57 -4.19
N HIS A 36 -9.11 -4.71 -3.70
CA HIS A 36 -9.05 -5.97 -4.43
C HIS A 36 -10.20 -6.12 -5.43
N HIS A 37 -11.42 -5.87 -4.99
CA HIS A 37 -12.65 -6.16 -5.73
C HIS A 37 -13.48 -4.90 -5.90
N TYR A 38 -12.94 -3.92 -6.61
CA TYR A 38 -13.69 -2.71 -6.87
C TYR A 38 -13.91 -2.52 -8.38
N GLN A 39 -15.16 -2.29 -8.79
CA GLN A 39 -15.50 -2.09 -10.20
C GLN A 39 -14.93 -0.79 -10.81
N GLY A 40 -14.42 0.11 -9.97
CA GLY A 40 -13.91 1.42 -10.35
C GLY A 40 -12.39 1.61 -10.25
N GLY A 41 -11.63 0.56 -9.88
CA GLY A 41 -10.17 0.63 -9.77
C GLY A 41 -9.60 -0.09 -8.55
N HIS A 42 -8.29 -0.02 -8.38
CA HIS A 42 -7.57 -0.75 -7.34
C HIS A 42 -7.00 0.15 -6.22
N GLY A 43 -7.51 1.37 -6.09
CA GLY A 43 -7.12 2.31 -5.04
C GLY A 43 -5.97 3.24 -5.43
N MET A 44 -5.76 4.25 -4.58
CA MET A 44 -4.80 5.35 -4.81
C MET A 44 -3.38 4.86 -5.17
N VAL A 45 -2.90 3.83 -4.49
CA VAL A 45 -1.58 3.24 -4.72
C VAL A 45 -1.66 2.11 -5.74
N GLY A 46 -2.74 1.32 -5.68
CA GLY A 46 -2.97 0.19 -6.58
C GLY A 46 -2.98 0.60 -8.03
N ASP A 47 -3.77 1.62 -8.39
CA ASP A 47 -3.91 2.06 -9.78
C ASP A 47 -2.62 2.64 -10.36
N VAL A 48 -1.86 3.40 -9.58
CA VAL A 48 -0.55 3.92 -10.01
C VAL A 48 0.41 2.77 -10.34
N VAL A 49 0.50 1.78 -9.46
CA VAL A 49 1.44 0.67 -9.62
C VAL A 49 1.01 -0.28 -10.74
N LEU A 50 -0.29 -0.60 -10.85
CA LEU A 50 -0.81 -1.42 -11.93
C LEU A 50 -0.66 -0.74 -13.29
N THR A 51 -0.87 0.58 -13.36
CA THR A 51 -0.60 1.37 -14.58
C THR A 51 0.88 1.32 -14.95
N ALA A 52 1.80 1.43 -13.98
CA ALA A 52 3.23 1.32 -14.23
C ALA A 52 3.62 -0.08 -14.74
N LEU A 53 3.05 -1.15 -14.15
CA LEU A 53 3.27 -2.54 -14.60
C LEU A 53 2.77 -2.75 -16.03
N ALA A 54 1.58 -2.26 -16.35
CA ALA A 54 1.01 -2.31 -17.69
C ALA A 54 1.86 -1.53 -18.71
N LYS A 55 2.38 -0.34 -18.32
CA LYS A 55 3.24 0.49 -19.15
C LYS A 55 4.53 -0.22 -19.57
N ILE A 56 5.08 -1.08 -18.72
CA ILE A 56 6.27 -1.91 -19.03
C ILE A 56 5.90 -3.28 -19.61
N GLY A 57 4.63 -3.51 -19.97
CA GLY A 57 4.16 -4.74 -20.61
C GLY A 57 4.14 -5.98 -19.70
N LYS A 58 4.08 -5.79 -18.37
CA LYS A 58 4.03 -6.90 -17.41
C LYS A 58 2.60 -7.27 -17.06
N LEU A 59 2.27 -8.55 -17.21
CA LEU A 59 1.07 -9.13 -16.62
C LEU A 59 1.25 -9.18 -15.10
N THR A 60 0.15 -8.97 -14.36
CA THR A 60 0.19 -8.91 -12.89
C THR A 60 -0.77 -9.92 -12.30
N ASP A 61 -0.26 -10.71 -11.35
CA ASP A 61 -1.04 -11.58 -10.47
C ASP A 61 -1.15 -10.90 -9.10
N ILE A 62 -2.35 -10.42 -8.76
CA ILE A 62 -2.62 -9.76 -7.48
C ILE A 62 -2.85 -10.83 -6.42
N VAL A 63 -1.99 -10.84 -5.39
CA VAL A 63 -2.05 -11.80 -4.29
C VAL A 63 -2.64 -11.14 -3.05
N ALA A 64 -3.79 -11.66 -2.61
CA ALA A 64 -4.47 -11.26 -1.38
C ALA A 64 -4.19 -12.26 -0.25
N GLU A 65 -3.48 -11.82 0.78
CA GLU A 65 -3.30 -12.59 2.01
C GLU A 65 -3.12 -11.64 3.21
N PRO A 66 -3.19 -12.13 4.46
CA PRO A 66 -2.99 -11.29 5.63
C PRO A 66 -1.69 -10.47 5.55
N TRP A 67 -1.79 -9.16 5.82
CA TRP A 67 -0.73 -8.17 5.55
C TRP A 67 0.64 -8.55 6.13
N SER A 68 0.68 -9.01 7.39
CA SER A 68 1.93 -9.44 8.01
C SER A 68 2.56 -10.65 7.31
N ARG A 69 1.72 -11.54 6.73
CA ARG A 69 2.19 -12.69 5.95
C ARG A 69 2.77 -12.24 4.62
N SER A 70 2.06 -11.34 3.91
CA SER A 70 2.56 -10.73 2.66
C SER A 70 3.93 -10.11 2.85
N GLN A 71 4.09 -9.28 3.89
CA GLN A 71 5.37 -8.65 4.22
C GLN A 71 6.49 -9.68 4.41
N MET A 72 6.23 -10.71 5.21
CA MET A 72 7.23 -11.74 5.50
C MET A 72 7.58 -12.57 4.26
N ARG A 73 6.57 -12.89 3.43
CA ARG A 73 6.76 -13.66 2.19
C ARG A 73 7.59 -12.87 1.18
N VAL A 74 7.28 -11.60 0.98
CA VAL A 74 8.03 -10.75 0.05
C VAL A 74 9.45 -10.51 0.55
N ALA A 75 9.64 -10.21 1.85
CA ALA A 75 10.98 -10.00 2.41
C ALA A 75 11.93 -11.20 2.24
N LYS A 76 11.39 -12.42 2.26
CA LYS A 76 12.16 -13.68 2.12
C LYS A 76 12.11 -14.28 0.72
N GLY A 77 11.31 -13.71 -0.17
CA GLY A 77 11.10 -14.21 -1.52
C GLY A 77 12.10 -13.67 -2.52
N LYS A 78 11.80 -13.90 -3.79
CA LYS A 78 12.53 -13.39 -4.93
C LYS A 78 11.55 -12.83 -5.95
N ASP A 79 11.86 -11.64 -6.50
CA ASP A 79 11.08 -10.95 -7.53
C ASP A 79 9.59 -10.76 -7.19
N LEU A 80 9.25 -10.69 -5.88
CA LEU A 80 7.89 -10.47 -5.41
C LEU A 80 7.70 -8.98 -5.10
N LEU A 81 6.64 -8.37 -5.66
CA LEU A 81 6.30 -6.98 -5.43
C LEU A 81 5.30 -6.84 -4.27
N ILE A 82 5.34 -5.70 -3.58
CA ILE A 82 4.44 -5.39 -2.47
C ILE A 82 4.08 -3.90 -2.43
N ILE A 83 2.79 -3.60 -2.24
CA ILE A 83 2.21 -2.27 -2.00
C ILE A 83 1.06 -2.37 -0.98
N PRO A 84 0.67 -1.25 -0.32
CA PRO A 84 1.41 -0.02 -0.09
C PRO A 84 2.35 -0.22 1.08
N LEU A 85 3.65 -0.15 0.88
CA LEU A 85 4.60 -0.40 1.96
C LEU A 85 5.20 0.91 2.48
N SER A 86 4.92 1.25 3.76
CA SER A 86 5.60 2.37 4.41
C SER A 86 7.08 2.07 4.58
N ARG A 87 7.93 2.98 4.07
CA ARG A 87 9.38 2.90 4.28
C ARG A 87 9.71 3.38 5.69
N THR A 88 10.25 2.50 6.50
CA THR A 88 10.62 2.79 7.90
C THR A 88 12.02 2.26 8.19
N PRO A 89 12.71 2.78 9.23
CA PRO A 89 14.06 2.31 9.58
C PRO A 89 14.13 0.80 9.81
N GLU A 90 13.10 0.21 10.41
CA GLU A 90 13.03 -1.22 10.72
C GLU A 90 12.94 -2.09 9.46
N ARG A 91 12.42 -1.53 8.36
CA ARG A 91 12.21 -2.22 7.09
C ARG A 91 13.31 -1.95 6.07
N GLU A 92 14.18 -0.98 6.31
CA GLU A 92 15.13 -0.46 5.32
C GLU A 92 15.98 -1.57 4.67
N GLN A 93 16.43 -2.54 5.44
CA GLN A 93 17.28 -3.63 4.98
C GLN A 93 16.51 -4.88 4.50
N MET A 94 15.18 -4.87 4.60
CA MET A 94 14.36 -6.04 4.30
C MET A 94 13.93 -6.12 2.84
N TYR A 95 13.90 -4.99 2.14
CA TYR A 95 13.33 -4.86 0.81
C TYR A 95 14.25 -4.12 -0.14
N THR A 96 14.03 -4.31 -1.43
CA THR A 96 14.49 -3.42 -2.49
C THR A 96 13.40 -2.38 -2.74
N TRP A 97 13.70 -1.11 -2.39
CA TRP A 97 12.77 0.01 -2.54
C TRP A 97 12.81 0.53 -3.98
N ILE A 98 11.69 0.43 -4.69
CA ILE A 98 11.62 0.78 -6.12
C ILE A 98 11.33 2.27 -6.29
N ALA A 99 10.14 2.72 -5.86
CA ALA A 99 9.72 4.11 -5.99
C ALA A 99 8.74 4.51 -4.88
N SER A 100 8.78 5.78 -4.47
CA SER A 100 7.71 6.38 -3.67
C SER A 100 6.49 6.60 -4.56
N VAL A 101 5.31 6.23 -4.07
CA VAL A 101 4.05 6.42 -4.78
C VAL A 101 3.28 7.61 -4.23
N MET A 102 3.30 7.80 -2.91
CA MET A 102 2.72 8.97 -2.23
C MET A 102 3.24 9.10 -0.81
N GLU A 103 3.09 10.30 -0.24
CA GLU A 103 3.23 10.52 1.20
C GLU A 103 1.89 10.24 1.90
N LEU A 104 1.94 9.56 3.03
CA LEU A 104 0.78 9.26 3.86
C LEU A 104 0.86 10.00 5.19
N GLU A 105 0.08 11.06 5.27
CA GLU A 105 -0.14 11.77 6.54
C GLU A 105 -0.97 10.94 7.49
N ARG A 106 -0.60 10.97 8.79
CA ARG A 106 -1.29 10.26 9.87
C ARG A 106 -1.73 11.18 10.99
N ALA A 107 -2.92 10.92 11.49
CA ALA A 107 -3.54 11.67 12.56
C ALA A 107 -4.28 10.73 13.52
N PHE A 108 -4.62 11.24 14.69
CA PHE A 108 -5.62 10.62 15.55
C PHE A 108 -7.02 11.05 15.11
N PHE A 109 -7.92 10.09 15.09
CA PHE A 109 -9.34 10.27 14.87
C PHE A 109 -10.10 9.78 16.09
N SER A 110 -10.99 10.60 16.63
CA SER A 110 -11.78 10.29 17.83
C SER A 110 -13.15 10.97 17.76
N LEU A 111 -14.00 10.68 18.73
CA LEU A 111 -15.30 11.37 18.87
C LEU A 111 -15.20 12.58 19.84
N ASP A 112 -14.10 12.67 20.56
CA ASP A 112 -13.82 13.73 21.53
C ASP A 112 -12.99 14.88 20.91
N GLU A 113 -12.73 15.93 21.70
CA GLU A 113 -11.88 17.04 21.29
C GLU A 113 -10.53 16.56 20.78
N PRO A 114 -10.04 17.07 19.64
CA PRO A 114 -8.79 16.63 19.05
C PRO A 114 -7.59 16.88 19.97
N VAL A 115 -6.68 15.93 20.00
CA VAL A 115 -5.36 16.12 20.58
C VAL A 115 -4.46 16.90 19.59
N THR A 116 -3.46 17.63 20.12
CA THR A 116 -2.55 18.44 19.31
C THR A 116 -1.14 17.85 19.22
N SER A 117 -0.85 16.81 19.99
CA SER A 117 0.48 16.18 20.03
C SER A 117 0.41 14.72 20.48
N PHE A 118 1.46 13.95 20.22
CA PHE A 118 1.63 12.60 20.77
C PHE A 118 1.66 12.60 22.31
N ALA A 119 2.25 13.62 22.94
CA ALA A 119 2.29 13.72 24.40
C ALA A 119 0.89 13.85 25.00
N GLN A 120 0.04 14.68 24.41
CA GLN A 120 -1.35 14.82 24.82
C GLN A 120 -2.17 13.55 24.54
N ALA A 121 -1.98 12.93 23.38
CA ALA A 121 -2.63 11.68 23.02
C ALA A 121 -2.31 10.55 24.01
N ARG A 122 -1.03 10.41 24.40
CA ARG A 122 -0.55 9.40 25.34
C ARG A 122 -1.17 9.54 26.74
N GLN A 123 -1.45 10.78 27.17
CA GLN A 123 -2.12 11.03 28.45
C GLN A 123 -3.62 10.76 28.39
N ARG A 124 -4.24 11.03 27.24
CA ARG A 124 -5.70 10.96 27.09
C ARG A 124 -6.21 9.57 26.71
N TYR A 125 -5.56 8.91 25.75
CA TYR A 125 -6.06 7.68 25.16
C TYR A 125 -5.44 6.44 25.79
N GLN A 126 -6.27 5.52 26.25
CA GLN A 126 -5.85 4.25 26.81
C GLN A 126 -5.89 3.11 25.78
N ARG A 127 -6.70 3.25 24.73
CA ARG A 127 -6.89 2.23 23.68
C ARG A 127 -6.88 2.90 22.33
N ILE A 128 -5.79 2.75 21.60
CA ILE A 128 -5.60 3.37 20.30
C ILE A 128 -5.61 2.27 19.24
N GLY A 129 -6.62 2.29 18.38
CA GLY A 129 -6.71 1.38 17.23
C GLY A 129 -5.65 1.71 16.17
N VAL A 130 -4.93 0.69 15.70
CA VAL A 130 -3.97 0.77 14.60
C VAL A 130 -4.04 -0.48 13.75
N GLY A 131 -3.70 -0.40 12.46
CA GLY A 131 -3.63 -1.59 11.61
C GLY A 131 -2.49 -2.52 12.02
N MET A 132 -2.78 -3.80 12.17
CA MET A 132 -1.80 -4.84 12.51
C MET A 132 -0.71 -4.94 11.43
N GLY A 133 0.55 -4.94 11.85
CA GLY A 133 1.70 -5.03 10.94
C GLY A 133 1.94 -3.78 10.10
N THR A 134 1.26 -2.66 10.40
CA THR A 134 1.49 -1.38 9.73
C THR A 134 2.59 -0.56 10.41
N ALA A 135 3.02 0.53 9.78
CA ALA A 135 4.00 1.45 10.37
C ALA A 135 3.48 2.19 11.62
N GLN A 136 2.16 2.22 11.81
CA GLN A 136 1.50 2.93 12.91
C GLN A 136 1.97 2.43 14.27
N VAL A 137 2.11 1.11 14.43
CA VAL A 137 2.61 0.48 15.67
C VAL A 137 3.98 1.06 16.05
N GLY A 138 4.96 0.98 15.15
CA GLY A 138 6.30 1.50 15.41
C GLY A 138 6.35 3.01 15.60
N ILE A 139 5.48 3.78 14.95
CA ILE A 139 5.37 5.23 15.16
C ILE A 139 4.92 5.54 16.60
N LEU A 140 3.86 4.87 17.08
CA LEU A 140 3.37 5.07 18.44
C LEU A 140 4.38 4.61 19.50
N GLN A 141 5.02 3.45 19.29
CA GLN A 141 6.06 2.95 20.21
C GLN A 141 7.23 3.94 20.32
N ARG A 142 7.74 4.50 19.20
CA ARG A 142 8.77 5.54 19.21
C ARG A 142 8.30 6.85 19.86
N ALA A 143 7.01 7.14 19.81
CA ALA A 143 6.40 8.28 20.49
C ALA A 143 6.16 8.02 21.99
N GLY A 144 6.52 6.83 22.49
CA GLY A 144 6.48 6.46 23.92
C GLY A 144 5.13 5.94 24.41
N PHE A 145 4.26 5.46 23.51
CA PHE A 145 3.05 4.72 23.91
C PHE A 145 3.42 3.31 24.36
N SER A 146 2.74 2.81 25.39
CA SER A 146 2.91 1.44 25.86
C SER A 146 2.17 0.46 24.93
N ASP A 147 2.59 -0.82 24.96
CA ASP A 147 1.92 -1.85 24.14
C ASP A 147 0.47 -2.06 24.56
N GLU A 148 0.13 -1.82 25.83
CA GLU A 148 -1.24 -1.92 26.35
C GLU A 148 -2.16 -0.81 25.79
N GLN A 149 -1.59 0.34 25.39
CA GLN A 149 -2.35 1.39 24.72
C GLN A 149 -2.60 1.11 23.24
N ILE A 150 -1.86 0.18 22.61
CA ILE A 150 -1.89 -0.07 21.19
C ILE A 150 -2.76 -1.28 20.89
N VAL A 151 -3.97 -1.05 20.37
CA VAL A 151 -4.91 -2.08 19.95
C VAL A 151 -4.69 -2.37 18.47
N GLN A 152 -4.07 -3.51 18.15
CA GLN A 152 -3.81 -3.90 16.77
C GLN A 152 -5.05 -4.55 16.14
N LEU A 153 -5.57 -3.92 15.09
CA LEU A 153 -6.74 -4.35 14.35
C LEU A 153 -6.30 -5.06 13.05
N GLN A 154 -6.95 -6.15 12.70
CA GLN A 154 -6.70 -6.76 11.39
C GLN A 154 -7.18 -5.83 10.27
N LEU A 155 -6.49 -5.83 9.12
CA LEU A 155 -6.99 -5.11 7.96
C LEU A 155 -8.34 -5.71 7.54
N GLY A 156 -9.34 -4.83 7.35
CA GLY A 156 -10.74 -5.23 7.12
C GLY A 156 -11.63 -5.19 8.37
N GLU A 157 -11.08 -5.11 9.59
CA GLU A 157 -11.87 -4.75 10.76
C GLU A 157 -12.37 -3.30 10.63
N ASN A 158 -13.54 -3.03 11.20
CA ASN A 158 -14.17 -1.71 11.11
C ASN A 158 -13.80 -0.82 12.31
N PRO A 159 -12.76 0.02 12.23
CA PRO A 159 -12.35 0.88 13.34
C PRO A 159 -13.39 1.96 13.68
N ALA A 160 -14.20 2.40 12.71
CA ALA A 160 -15.28 3.34 12.96
C ALA A 160 -16.31 2.73 13.93
N HIS A 161 -16.66 1.46 13.73
CA HIS A 161 -17.56 0.74 14.65
C HIS A 161 -16.97 0.60 16.06
N LEU A 162 -15.68 0.34 16.17
CA LEU A 162 -14.98 0.21 17.47
C LEU A 162 -14.92 1.55 18.22
N LEU A 163 -14.76 2.68 17.52
CA LEU A 163 -14.88 4.01 18.10
C LEU A 163 -16.26 4.25 18.68
N ILE A 164 -17.32 3.97 17.90
CA ILE A 164 -18.70 4.17 18.33
C ILE A 164 -19.05 3.31 19.56
N LEU A 165 -18.56 2.09 19.60
CA LEU A 165 -18.77 1.19 20.75
C LEU A 165 -17.89 1.53 21.96
N GLY A 166 -17.00 2.54 21.86
CA GLY A 166 -16.05 2.84 22.90
C GLY A 166 -15.06 1.69 23.18
N ARG A 167 -14.78 0.85 22.18
CA ARG A 167 -13.79 -0.23 22.30
C ARG A 167 -12.36 0.28 22.07
N ILE A 168 -12.23 1.35 21.31
CA ILE A 168 -11.02 2.18 21.18
C ILE A 168 -11.40 3.62 21.49
N ASP A 169 -10.48 4.38 22.07
CA ASP A 169 -10.68 5.79 22.44
C ASP A 169 -10.32 6.69 21.26
N ALA A 170 -9.37 6.24 20.44
CA ALA A 170 -8.94 6.91 19.22
C ALA A 170 -8.45 5.89 18.20
N TRP A 171 -8.46 6.29 16.94
CA TRP A 171 -7.90 5.55 15.82
C TRP A 171 -6.74 6.36 15.22
N PHE A 172 -5.51 5.80 15.25
CA PHE A 172 -4.34 6.42 14.64
C PHE A 172 -4.07 5.75 13.29
N THR A 173 -4.31 6.49 12.19
CA THR A 173 -4.21 5.95 10.83
C THR A 173 -3.91 7.03 9.80
N GLY A 174 -3.79 6.62 8.53
CA GLY A 174 -3.71 7.53 7.38
C GLY A 174 -4.96 8.38 7.23
N VAL A 175 -4.78 9.65 6.91
CA VAL A 175 -5.89 10.59 6.74
C VAL A 175 -6.89 10.12 5.68
N PRO A 176 -6.47 9.72 4.45
CA PRO A 176 -7.42 9.25 3.44
C PRO A 176 -8.12 7.96 3.88
N GLU A 177 -7.46 7.06 4.61
CA GLU A 177 -8.07 5.83 5.13
C GLU A 177 -9.21 6.13 6.10
N ALA A 178 -8.96 7.01 7.08
CA ALA A 178 -9.98 7.36 8.05
C ALA A 178 -11.20 8.03 7.41
N LEU A 179 -10.96 9.01 6.55
CA LEU A 179 -12.04 9.75 5.88
C LEU A 179 -12.87 8.83 4.98
N TYR A 180 -12.22 7.98 4.19
CA TYR A 180 -12.92 7.03 3.33
C TYR A 180 -13.77 6.03 4.13
N ILE A 181 -13.19 5.42 5.16
CA ILE A 181 -13.90 4.42 5.97
C ILE A 181 -15.06 5.08 6.73
N TRP A 182 -14.86 6.27 7.25
CA TRP A 182 -15.90 7.00 7.97
C TRP A 182 -17.07 7.36 7.05
N GLU A 183 -16.79 7.95 5.88
CA GLU A 183 -17.81 8.36 4.91
C GLU A 183 -18.64 7.17 4.41
N ASN A 184 -17.99 6.01 4.25
CA ASN A 184 -18.67 4.78 3.82
C ASN A 184 -19.24 3.95 4.97
N SER A 185 -19.26 4.49 6.20
CA SER A 185 -19.81 3.83 7.37
C SER A 185 -21.25 4.29 7.64
N PRO A 186 -22.04 3.51 8.40
CA PRO A 186 -23.35 3.97 8.88
C PRO A 186 -23.25 5.12 9.89
N TYR A 187 -22.05 5.53 10.28
CA TYR A 187 -21.78 6.55 11.30
C TYR A 187 -21.36 7.89 10.70
N ARG A 188 -21.36 8.07 9.39
CA ARG A 188 -20.90 9.26 8.68
C ARG A 188 -21.52 10.57 9.16
N GLU A 189 -22.76 10.53 9.66
CA GLU A 189 -23.47 11.70 10.22
C GLU A 189 -22.93 12.13 11.60
N GLN A 190 -22.10 11.28 12.25
CA GLN A 190 -21.48 11.63 13.52
C GLN A 190 -20.18 12.42 13.27
N ASN A 191 -19.85 13.28 14.22
CA ASN A 191 -18.72 14.19 14.10
C ASN A 191 -17.40 13.47 14.44
N LEU A 192 -16.75 12.90 13.42
CA LEU A 192 -15.39 12.39 13.57
C LEU A 192 -14.41 13.57 13.68
N ARG A 193 -13.71 13.67 14.78
CA ARG A 193 -12.71 14.70 15.06
C ARG A 193 -11.32 14.24 14.68
N ARG A 194 -10.57 15.09 13.97
CA ARG A 194 -9.20 14.83 13.51
C ARG A 194 -8.21 15.71 14.25
N SER A 195 -7.12 15.14 14.75
CA SER A 195 -5.94 15.89 15.20
C SER A 195 -5.21 16.55 14.02
N PRO A 196 -4.31 17.51 14.25
CA PRO A 196 -3.30 17.85 13.25
C PRO A 196 -2.55 16.59 12.78
N THR A 197 -1.93 16.66 11.60
CA THR A 197 -1.01 15.61 11.14
C THR A 197 0.17 15.49 12.11
N LEU A 198 0.34 14.33 12.72
CA LEU A 198 1.39 14.09 13.71
C LEU A 198 2.53 13.21 13.19
N ALA A 199 2.32 12.53 12.09
CA ALA A 199 3.35 11.76 11.40
C ALA A 199 3.08 11.73 9.89
N SER A 200 4.14 11.56 9.11
CA SER A 200 4.07 11.25 7.68
C SER A 200 5.08 10.18 7.33
N THR A 201 4.76 9.32 6.37
CA THR A 201 5.69 8.33 5.81
C THR A 201 5.41 8.13 4.34
N GLY A 202 6.47 8.01 3.53
CA GLY A 202 6.33 7.60 2.13
C GLY A 202 5.76 6.18 2.02
N LEU A 203 4.77 6.02 1.16
CA LEU A 203 4.28 4.74 0.70
C LEU A 203 5.00 4.37 -0.60
N TYR A 204 5.58 3.19 -0.61
CA TYR A 204 6.43 2.72 -1.69
C TYR A 204 5.86 1.48 -2.38
N LEU A 205 6.19 1.35 -3.67
CA LEU A 205 6.35 0.06 -4.29
C LEU A 205 7.71 -0.50 -3.87
N ALA A 206 7.68 -1.69 -3.28
CA ALA A 206 8.89 -2.40 -2.90
C ALA A 206 8.89 -3.81 -3.51
N CYS A 207 10.05 -4.42 -3.54
CA CYS A 207 10.28 -5.77 -4.02
C CYS A 207 11.00 -6.58 -2.95
N SER A 208 11.03 -7.91 -3.10
CA SER A 208 11.91 -8.79 -2.35
C SER A 208 13.33 -8.22 -2.28
N LYS A 209 14.09 -8.58 -1.25
CA LYS A 209 15.50 -8.15 -1.16
C LYS A 209 16.30 -8.61 -2.38
N ASP A 210 16.07 -9.84 -2.84
CA ASP A 210 16.55 -10.38 -4.11
C ASP A 210 15.50 -10.07 -5.19
N CYS A 211 15.73 -8.99 -5.92
CA CYS A 211 14.85 -8.50 -6.99
C CYS A 211 15.62 -8.28 -8.28
N ASP A 212 15.01 -8.67 -9.40
CA ASP A 212 15.57 -8.43 -10.73
C ASP A 212 15.85 -6.94 -10.97
N ALA A 213 17.10 -6.60 -11.23
CA ALA A 213 17.53 -5.22 -11.35
C ALA A 213 16.89 -4.50 -12.55
N GLN A 214 16.60 -5.23 -13.63
CA GLN A 214 15.96 -4.65 -14.81
C GLN A 214 14.49 -4.32 -14.51
N LEU A 215 13.77 -5.21 -13.81
CA LEU A 215 12.40 -4.95 -13.35
C LEU A 215 12.35 -3.73 -12.43
N VAL A 216 13.27 -3.63 -11.46
CA VAL A 216 13.37 -2.48 -10.54
C VAL A 216 13.54 -1.18 -11.31
N GLU A 217 14.47 -1.13 -12.27
CA GLU A 217 14.75 0.09 -13.03
C GLU A 217 13.59 0.47 -13.96
N GLN A 218 12.98 -0.51 -14.64
CA GLN A 218 11.81 -0.27 -15.48
C GLN A 218 10.64 0.30 -14.70
N LEU A 219 10.34 -0.27 -13.51
CA LEU A 219 9.25 0.22 -12.66
C LEU A 219 9.55 1.59 -12.08
N ARG A 220 10.79 1.85 -11.65
CA ARG A 220 11.21 3.17 -11.17
C ARG A 220 10.98 4.23 -12.22
N LYS A 221 11.42 3.96 -13.45
CA LYS A 221 11.23 4.86 -14.59
C LYS A 221 9.74 5.06 -14.90
N ALA A 222 8.95 3.98 -14.98
CA ALA A 222 7.52 4.07 -15.28
C ALA A 222 6.76 4.90 -14.26
N ILE A 223 7.01 4.70 -12.94
CA ILE A 223 6.36 5.49 -11.88
C ILE A 223 6.80 6.95 -11.94
N SER A 224 8.09 7.23 -12.18
CA SER A 224 8.59 8.59 -12.33
C SER A 224 7.94 9.33 -13.51
N GLU A 225 7.74 8.66 -14.65
CA GLU A 225 7.05 9.24 -15.80
C GLU A 225 5.57 9.52 -15.48
N LEU A 226 4.85 8.58 -14.84
CA LEU A 226 3.47 8.81 -14.41
C LEU A 226 3.32 9.99 -13.44
N GLU A 227 4.31 10.21 -12.58
CA GLU A 227 4.32 11.36 -11.67
C GLU A 227 4.58 12.68 -12.43
N GLN A 228 5.56 12.70 -13.34
CA GLN A 228 5.90 13.88 -14.15
C GLN A 228 4.77 14.29 -15.09
N ASP A 229 4.06 13.32 -15.67
CA ASP A 229 2.93 13.53 -16.57
C ASP A 229 1.63 13.89 -15.82
N GLY A 230 1.64 13.92 -14.48
CA GLY A 230 0.48 14.20 -13.64
C GLY A 230 -0.53 13.04 -13.55
N VAL A 231 -0.30 11.92 -14.22
CA VAL A 231 -1.20 10.76 -14.23
C VAL A 231 -1.36 10.16 -12.83
N SER A 232 -0.25 10.03 -12.08
CA SER A 232 -0.30 9.54 -10.70
C SER A 232 -1.20 10.40 -9.81
N LEU A 233 -1.17 11.72 -9.97
CA LEU A 233 -2.02 12.63 -9.21
C LEU A 233 -3.51 12.40 -9.54
N LEU A 234 -3.86 12.31 -10.82
CA LEU A 234 -5.23 12.07 -11.26
C LEU A 234 -5.77 10.73 -10.74
N LEU A 235 -4.97 9.66 -10.82
CA LEU A 235 -5.34 8.35 -10.30
C LEU A 235 -5.62 8.39 -8.80
N ARG A 236 -4.78 9.09 -8.02
CA ARG A 236 -4.97 9.23 -6.57
C ARG A 236 -6.19 10.08 -6.22
N GLN A 237 -6.43 11.17 -6.95
CA GLN A 237 -7.55 12.07 -6.70
C GLN A 237 -8.92 11.42 -6.92
N ALA A 238 -9.01 10.41 -7.79
CA ALA A 238 -10.26 9.68 -8.05
C ALA A 238 -10.87 9.01 -6.81
N TYR A 239 -10.08 8.83 -5.75
CA TYR A 239 -10.49 8.18 -4.49
C TYR A 239 -10.66 9.17 -3.32
N LEU A 240 -10.31 10.41 -3.50
CA LEU A 240 -10.52 11.42 -2.46
C LEU A 240 -11.96 11.93 -2.56
N PRO A 241 -12.65 12.18 -1.42
CA PRO A 241 -13.92 12.86 -1.46
C PRO A 241 -13.73 14.21 -2.17
N LEU A 242 -14.66 14.54 -3.07
CA LEU A 242 -14.70 15.86 -3.69
C LEU A 242 -14.69 16.89 -2.54
N GLN A 243 -13.63 17.67 -2.43
CA GLN A 243 -13.64 18.81 -1.52
C GLN A 243 -14.75 19.72 -2.04
N PRO A 244 -15.73 20.12 -1.20
CA PRO A 244 -16.63 21.18 -1.62
C PRO A 244 -15.76 22.40 -1.97
N ASP A 245 -16.03 22.99 -3.13
CA ASP A 245 -15.39 24.25 -3.54
C ASP A 245 -15.44 25.25 -2.38
N PRO A 246 -14.36 26.01 -2.14
CA PRO A 246 -14.25 26.96 -1.03
C PRO A 246 -15.29 28.06 -1.08
#